data_332db6bb61add482010ddf6d8c881260
#
_entry.id   332db6bb61add482010ddf6d8c881260
#
_cell.length_a   1.000
_cell.length_b   1.000
_cell.length_c   1.000
_cell.angle_alpha   90.00
_cell.angle_beta   90.00
_cell.angle_gamma   90.00
#
_symmetry.space_group_name_H-M   'P 1'
#
loop_
_entity.id
_entity.type
_entity.pdbx_description
1 polymer ?
#
loop_
_entity_poly.entity_id
_entity_poly.type
_entity_poly.pdbx_seq_one_letter_code
_entity_poly.pdbx_strand_id
1 'polypeptide(L)'
;MTDIVELMKRVIGEDIQLALTLDPALGRIKADPGQIEQVVMNLVVNARDAMPQGGRLDLETKSISIAHPDPLWPDPLTPGPYVTLAVRDPGCGMDAGTVAHVFEPFFTTKELGKGTGLGLSTVYGIVRQSGGTVGIESEPGRGTTFTIYLPCIEEDSESPRPVAQSRSIIEQSETILLVEDNDMVRGLAQTVLVGQHHSVLPTRTGEEALQLVRQRGGKISLLITDMVMPGMGGIQLAAELRTLQPEINIILTSGYSDREGSMLEQLDARTIFLPKPYTPDSLIKAVNAALDPTLSNQT
;
A
#
# COMPACT_ATOMS: atom_id res chain seq x y z
N MET A 1 -2.73 3.97 -16.12
CA MET A 1 -1.30 4.04 -16.50
C MET A 1 -0.79 5.47 -16.74
N THR A 2 -1.60 6.38 -17.26
CA THR A 2 -1.17 7.78 -17.49
C THR A 2 -0.78 8.48 -16.18
N ASP A 3 -1.47 8.21 -15.08
CA ASP A 3 -1.29 8.93 -13.82
C ASP A 3 0.04 8.61 -13.11
N ILE A 4 0.50 7.35 -13.13
CA ILE A 4 1.78 6.97 -12.49
C ILE A 4 2.99 7.55 -13.22
N VAL A 5 2.93 7.64 -14.56
CA VAL A 5 4.03 8.21 -15.37
C VAL A 5 4.17 9.72 -15.11
N GLU A 6 3.05 10.43 -14.98
CA GLU A 6 3.08 11.85 -14.61
C GLU A 6 3.61 12.06 -13.19
N LEU A 7 3.21 11.18 -12.27
CA LEU A 7 3.70 11.21 -10.89
C LEU A 7 5.22 10.95 -10.85
N MET A 8 5.70 9.93 -11.55
CA MET A 8 7.14 9.63 -11.66
C MET A 8 7.92 10.86 -12.20
N LYS A 9 7.48 11.47 -13.30
CA LYS A 9 8.12 12.65 -13.87
C LYS A 9 8.21 13.82 -12.88
N ARG A 10 7.14 14.01 -12.09
CA ARG A 10 7.10 15.05 -11.06
C ARG A 10 8.09 14.79 -9.91
N VAL A 11 8.28 13.52 -9.56
CA VAL A 11 9.16 13.09 -8.45
C VAL A 11 10.63 13.11 -8.86
N ILE A 12 10.98 12.68 -10.09
CA ILE A 12 12.37 12.64 -10.55
C ILE A 12 12.96 14.02 -10.89
N GLY A 13 12.11 15.02 -11.15
CA GLY A 13 12.55 16.36 -11.55
C GLY A 13 12.91 16.46 -13.04
N GLU A 14 13.33 17.67 -13.46
CA GLU A 14 13.61 17.97 -14.88
C GLU A 14 15.00 17.47 -15.32
N ASP A 15 15.91 17.22 -14.37
CA ASP A 15 17.29 16.81 -14.63
C ASP A 15 17.45 15.32 -14.99
N ILE A 16 16.38 14.53 -14.82
CA ILE A 16 16.39 13.09 -15.08
C ILE A 16 15.41 12.75 -16.22
N GLN A 17 15.96 12.16 -17.28
CA GLN A 17 15.17 11.67 -18.41
C GLN A 17 14.58 10.30 -18.09
N LEU A 18 13.24 10.18 -18.03
CA LEU A 18 12.54 8.90 -17.88
C LEU A 18 12.38 8.24 -19.26
N ALA A 19 12.87 7.01 -19.39
CA ALA A 19 12.67 6.16 -20.56
C ALA A 19 11.87 4.90 -20.17
N LEU A 20 10.80 4.63 -20.94
CA LEU A 20 9.90 3.51 -20.69
C LEU A 20 9.95 2.54 -21.88
N THR A 21 10.24 1.27 -21.58
CA THR A 21 10.18 0.17 -22.54
C THR A 21 9.20 -0.87 -21.99
N LEU A 22 7.94 -0.77 -22.40
CA LEU A 22 6.86 -1.61 -21.89
C LEU A 22 6.51 -2.69 -22.92
N ASP A 23 6.57 -3.94 -22.52
CA ASP A 23 6.12 -5.07 -23.34
C ASP A 23 4.59 -5.02 -23.49
N PRO A 24 4.04 -4.90 -24.71
CA PRO A 24 2.60 -4.89 -24.94
C PRO A 24 1.92 -6.24 -24.69
N ALA A 25 2.69 -7.34 -24.61
CA ALA A 25 2.22 -8.70 -24.42
C ALA A 25 2.57 -9.27 -23.03
N LEU A 26 2.57 -8.41 -22.00
CA LEU A 26 2.85 -8.85 -20.64
C LEU A 26 1.86 -9.93 -20.17
N GLY A 27 2.40 -10.97 -19.54
CA GLY A 27 1.63 -11.95 -18.78
C GLY A 27 0.82 -11.31 -17.65
N ARG A 28 -0.19 -12.00 -17.17
CA ARG A 28 -0.98 -11.58 -16.01
C ARG A 28 -0.30 -11.99 -14.71
N ILE A 29 -0.32 -11.12 -13.74
CA ILE A 29 0.20 -11.35 -12.39
C ILE A 29 -0.90 -11.16 -11.35
N LYS A 30 -0.77 -11.83 -10.22
CA LYS A 30 -1.64 -11.62 -9.06
C LYS A 30 -0.93 -10.69 -8.07
N ALA A 31 -1.20 -9.38 -8.18
CA ALA A 31 -0.63 -8.38 -7.30
C ALA A 31 -1.63 -7.24 -7.10
N ASP A 32 -1.54 -6.54 -5.98
CA ASP A 32 -2.30 -5.32 -5.73
C ASP A 32 -1.69 -4.16 -6.54
N PRO A 33 -2.49 -3.46 -7.37
CA PRO A 33 -1.99 -2.35 -8.19
C PRO A 33 -1.33 -1.25 -7.37
N GLY A 34 -1.90 -0.86 -6.22
CA GLY A 34 -1.36 0.18 -5.36
C GLY A 34 -0.02 -0.22 -4.74
N GLN A 35 0.14 -1.49 -4.38
CA GLN A 35 1.42 -2.01 -3.91
C GLN A 35 2.48 -2.00 -5.01
N ILE A 36 2.13 -2.35 -6.24
CA ILE A 36 3.06 -2.27 -7.38
C ILE A 36 3.44 -0.81 -7.68
N GLU A 37 2.49 0.12 -7.60
CA GLU A 37 2.78 1.55 -7.71
C GLU A 37 3.76 2.01 -6.62
N GLN A 38 3.58 1.57 -5.38
CA GLN A 38 4.50 1.88 -4.27
C GLN A 38 5.89 1.31 -4.52
N VAL A 39 6.00 0.09 -5.04
CA VAL A 39 7.27 -0.53 -5.44
C VAL A 39 7.97 0.34 -6.49
N VAL A 40 7.27 0.71 -7.57
CA VAL A 40 7.81 1.55 -8.63
C VAL A 40 8.30 2.88 -8.07
N MET A 41 7.47 3.55 -7.26
CA MET A 41 7.80 4.86 -6.68
C MET A 41 9.02 4.80 -5.76
N ASN A 42 9.14 3.77 -4.91
CA ASN A 42 10.31 3.59 -4.04
C ASN A 42 11.60 3.40 -4.86
N LEU A 43 11.55 2.63 -5.94
CA LEU A 43 12.71 2.43 -6.81
C LEU A 43 13.06 3.71 -7.58
N VAL A 44 12.06 4.44 -8.09
CA VAL A 44 12.24 5.71 -8.79
C VAL A 44 12.86 6.79 -7.89
N VAL A 45 12.40 6.91 -6.64
CA VAL A 45 12.97 7.83 -5.65
C VAL A 45 14.42 7.46 -5.33
N ASN A 46 14.72 6.17 -5.15
CA ASN A 46 16.08 5.73 -4.88
C ASN A 46 17.01 5.98 -6.07
N ALA A 47 16.57 5.74 -7.29
CA ALA A 47 17.31 6.04 -8.50
C ALA A 47 17.59 7.54 -8.65
N ARG A 48 16.60 8.41 -8.41
CA ARG A 48 16.78 9.87 -8.38
C ARG A 48 17.87 10.28 -7.39
N ASP A 49 17.79 9.75 -6.17
CA ASP A 49 18.73 10.10 -5.10
C ASP A 49 20.16 9.59 -5.40
N ALA A 50 20.29 8.52 -6.20
CA ALA A 50 21.58 8.02 -6.69
C ALA A 50 22.15 8.85 -7.86
N MET A 51 21.37 9.72 -8.47
CA MET A 51 21.73 10.56 -9.62
C MET A 51 21.70 12.06 -9.31
N PRO A 52 22.52 12.58 -8.41
CA PRO A 52 22.48 14.00 -8.00
C PRO A 52 22.86 14.99 -9.12
N GLN A 53 23.45 14.51 -10.20
CA GLN A 53 23.80 15.30 -11.38
C GLN A 53 22.83 15.10 -12.56
N GLY A 54 21.68 14.47 -12.29
CA GLY A 54 20.77 14.05 -13.33
C GLY A 54 21.22 12.77 -14.05
N GLY A 55 20.49 12.41 -15.08
CA GLY A 55 20.79 11.21 -15.86
C GLY A 55 19.59 10.65 -16.61
N ARG A 56 19.67 9.36 -16.95
CA ARG A 56 18.57 8.65 -17.60
C ARG A 56 18.12 7.47 -16.75
N LEU A 57 16.85 7.47 -16.39
CA LEU A 57 16.21 6.39 -15.66
C LEU A 57 15.43 5.52 -16.65
N ASP A 58 15.84 4.25 -16.79
CA ASP A 58 15.18 3.29 -17.67
C ASP A 58 14.27 2.37 -16.86
N LEU A 59 12.98 2.31 -17.22
CA LEU A 59 12.02 1.31 -16.74
C LEU A 59 11.67 0.38 -17.88
N GLU A 60 11.82 -0.92 -17.65
CA GLU A 60 11.53 -1.95 -18.64
C GLU A 60 10.63 -3.03 -18.04
N THR A 61 9.61 -3.46 -18.80
CA THR A 61 8.81 -4.64 -18.46
C THR A 61 8.92 -5.69 -19.53
N LYS A 62 9.04 -6.97 -19.12
CA LYS A 62 9.15 -8.12 -20.03
C LYS A 62 8.44 -9.33 -19.45
N SER A 63 7.94 -10.20 -20.34
CA SER A 63 7.58 -11.58 -20.01
C SER A 63 8.77 -12.49 -20.29
N ILE A 64 9.16 -13.29 -19.28
CA ILE A 64 10.26 -14.25 -19.39
C ILE A 64 9.83 -15.63 -18.91
N SER A 65 10.54 -16.67 -19.33
CA SER A 65 10.39 -18.02 -18.80
C SER A 65 11.70 -18.46 -18.16
N ILE A 66 11.65 -18.83 -16.87
CA ILE A 66 12.80 -19.31 -16.12
C ILE A 66 12.77 -20.84 -16.16
N ALA A 67 13.73 -21.45 -16.87
CA ALA A 67 13.87 -22.90 -16.97
C ALA A 67 14.72 -23.46 -15.81
N HIS A 68 15.78 -22.74 -15.43
CA HIS A 68 16.70 -23.13 -14.38
C HIS A 68 16.91 -21.92 -13.45
N PRO A 69 16.50 -22.01 -12.17
CA PRO A 69 16.77 -20.95 -11.20
C PRO A 69 18.28 -20.85 -10.96
N ASP A 70 18.80 -19.63 -10.87
CA ASP A 70 20.19 -19.41 -10.48
C ASP A 70 20.32 -19.71 -8.97
N PRO A 71 21.15 -20.68 -8.56
CA PRO A 71 21.33 -21.04 -7.15
C PRO A 71 22.05 -19.94 -6.34
N LEU A 72 22.63 -18.92 -6.99
CA LEU A 72 23.27 -17.78 -6.33
C LEU A 72 22.27 -16.72 -5.86
N TRP A 73 21.02 -16.84 -6.21
CA TRP A 73 20.00 -15.91 -5.73
C TRP A 73 19.61 -16.21 -4.29
N PRO A 74 19.49 -15.18 -3.44
CA PRO A 74 19.11 -15.34 -2.02
C PRO A 74 17.79 -16.10 -1.85
N ASP A 75 16.89 -15.95 -2.82
CA ASP A 75 15.60 -16.62 -2.91
C ASP A 75 15.46 -17.26 -4.29
N PRO A 76 15.67 -18.59 -4.41
CA PRO A 76 15.60 -19.28 -5.70
C PRO A 76 14.19 -19.19 -6.27
N LEU A 77 14.11 -18.65 -7.51
CA LEU A 77 12.87 -18.65 -8.28
C LEU A 77 12.50 -20.09 -8.66
N THR A 78 11.21 -20.41 -8.64
CA THR A 78 10.74 -21.67 -9.20
C THR A 78 10.75 -21.61 -10.75
N PRO A 79 11.03 -22.70 -11.47
CA PRO A 79 10.86 -22.72 -12.92
C PRO A 79 9.42 -22.33 -13.31
N GLY A 80 9.28 -21.49 -14.33
CA GLY A 80 7.96 -21.03 -14.79
C GLY A 80 7.99 -19.70 -15.52
N PRO A 81 6.82 -19.20 -15.94
CA PRO A 81 6.67 -17.90 -16.57
C PRO A 81 6.63 -16.78 -15.52
N TYR A 82 7.33 -15.68 -15.82
CA TYR A 82 7.39 -14.49 -14.98
C TYR A 82 7.19 -13.21 -15.79
N VAL A 83 6.59 -12.22 -15.16
CA VAL A 83 6.70 -10.81 -15.57
C VAL A 83 7.86 -10.20 -14.81
N THR A 84 8.73 -9.49 -15.52
CA THR A 84 9.80 -8.69 -14.91
C THR A 84 9.52 -7.21 -15.05
N LEU A 85 9.90 -6.44 -14.00
CA LEU A 85 10.02 -5.00 -14.01
C LEU A 85 11.45 -4.65 -13.64
N ALA A 86 12.21 -4.09 -14.57
CA ALA A 86 13.56 -3.62 -14.35
C ALA A 86 13.58 -2.09 -14.23
N VAL A 87 14.27 -1.59 -13.22
CA VAL A 87 14.53 -0.15 -13.01
C VAL A 87 16.04 0.03 -12.98
N ARG A 88 16.59 0.75 -13.98
CA ARG A 88 18.02 0.96 -14.16
C ARG A 88 18.36 2.44 -14.08
N ASP A 89 19.33 2.77 -13.26
CA ASP A 89 19.94 4.10 -13.14
C ASP A 89 21.47 4.03 -13.38
N PRO A 90 22.09 5.06 -13.98
CA PRO A 90 23.55 5.20 -14.10
C PRO A 90 24.14 5.97 -12.91
N GLY A 91 23.55 5.88 -11.73
CA GLY A 91 23.91 6.64 -10.55
C GLY A 91 25.22 6.20 -9.88
N CYS A 92 25.39 6.55 -8.61
CA CYS A 92 26.61 6.25 -7.86
C CYS A 92 26.87 4.74 -7.66
N GLY A 93 25.83 3.89 -7.79
CA GLY A 93 25.95 2.46 -7.55
C GLY A 93 26.24 2.11 -6.08
N MET A 94 26.43 0.81 -5.81
CA MET A 94 26.65 0.27 -4.47
C MET A 94 27.76 -0.76 -4.50
N ASP A 95 28.52 -0.85 -3.41
CA ASP A 95 29.47 -1.92 -3.18
C ASP A 95 28.79 -3.21 -2.70
N ALA A 96 29.51 -4.34 -2.72
CA ALA A 96 28.97 -5.64 -2.33
C ALA A 96 28.50 -5.68 -0.86
N GLY A 97 29.13 -4.92 0.04
CA GLY A 97 28.72 -4.81 1.43
C GLY A 97 27.37 -4.11 1.57
N THR A 98 27.18 -3.01 0.85
CA THR A 98 25.91 -2.28 0.80
C THR A 98 24.81 -3.14 0.19
N VAL A 99 25.08 -3.83 -0.92
CA VAL A 99 24.11 -4.72 -1.60
C VAL A 99 23.63 -5.83 -0.65
N ALA A 100 24.50 -6.39 0.18
CA ALA A 100 24.14 -7.45 1.12
C ALA A 100 23.10 -7.03 2.17
N HIS A 101 23.03 -5.72 2.52
CA HIS A 101 22.18 -5.19 3.57
C HIS A 101 21.06 -4.28 3.06
N VAL A 102 21.00 -4.02 1.76
CA VAL A 102 20.14 -2.97 1.17
C VAL A 102 18.64 -3.18 1.42
N PHE A 103 18.20 -4.42 1.67
CA PHE A 103 16.81 -4.74 1.98
C PHE A 103 16.51 -4.82 3.48
N GLU A 104 17.50 -4.63 4.35
CA GLU A 104 17.28 -4.61 5.80
C GLU A 104 16.49 -3.35 6.19
N PRO A 105 15.47 -3.48 7.05
CA PRO A 105 14.75 -2.32 7.56
C PRO A 105 15.70 -1.33 8.26
N PHE A 106 15.49 -0.04 7.99
CA PHE A 106 16.27 1.08 8.52
C PHE A 106 17.72 1.18 8.02
N PHE A 107 18.18 0.27 7.16
CA PHE A 107 19.49 0.39 6.53
C PHE A 107 19.50 1.55 5.52
N THR A 108 20.45 2.45 5.64
CA THR A 108 20.65 3.58 4.74
C THR A 108 22.09 4.03 4.70
N THR A 109 22.61 4.38 3.53
CA THR A 109 23.91 5.00 3.32
C THR A 109 23.80 6.54 3.25
N LYS A 110 22.58 7.09 3.33
CA LYS A 110 22.31 8.53 3.30
C LYS A 110 22.61 9.15 4.67
N GLU A 111 22.89 10.45 4.69
CA GLU A 111 23.09 11.22 5.93
C GLU A 111 21.89 11.12 6.87
N LEU A 112 22.11 11.25 8.15
CA LEU A 112 21.06 11.24 9.17
C LEU A 112 19.94 12.21 8.81
N GLY A 113 18.71 11.70 8.75
CA GLY A 113 17.50 12.48 8.43
C GLY A 113 17.18 12.63 6.94
N LYS A 114 18.05 12.18 6.01
CA LYS A 114 17.79 12.21 4.55
C LYS A 114 17.31 10.89 3.98
N GLY A 115 17.29 9.82 4.74
CA GLY A 115 16.79 8.52 4.33
C GLY A 115 16.12 7.79 5.49
N THR A 116 14.94 7.22 5.27
CA THR A 116 14.22 6.43 6.28
C THR A 116 14.76 5.01 6.42
N GLY A 117 15.50 4.52 5.40
CA GLY A 117 15.92 3.12 5.32
C GLY A 117 14.78 2.12 5.15
N LEU A 118 13.55 2.59 4.87
CA LEU A 118 12.37 1.73 4.73
C LEU A 118 11.96 1.48 3.27
N GLY A 119 12.41 2.28 2.31
CA GLY A 119 11.97 2.19 0.92
C GLY A 119 12.24 0.84 0.28
N LEU A 120 13.47 0.33 0.35
CA LEU A 120 13.84 -0.95 -0.27
C LEU A 120 13.35 -2.17 0.52
N SER A 121 13.29 -2.09 1.84
CA SER A 121 12.66 -3.15 2.66
C SER A 121 11.16 -3.28 2.35
N THR A 122 10.47 -2.15 2.10
CA THR A 122 9.07 -2.15 1.62
C THR A 122 8.95 -2.80 0.24
N VAL A 123 9.85 -2.47 -0.71
CA VAL A 123 9.90 -3.12 -2.04
C VAL A 123 10.02 -4.63 -1.88
N TYR A 124 10.99 -5.08 -1.09
CA TYR A 124 11.21 -6.50 -0.85
C TYR A 124 9.98 -7.19 -0.25
N GLY A 125 9.37 -6.58 0.79
CA GLY A 125 8.17 -7.11 1.45
C GLY A 125 6.98 -7.27 0.49
N ILE A 126 6.68 -6.25 -0.30
CA ILE A 126 5.57 -6.26 -1.27
C ILE A 126 5.79 -7.33 -2.34
N VAL A 127 7.00 -7.40 -2.90
CA VAL A 127 7.33 -8.37 -3.94
C VAL A 127 7.25 -9.80 -3.41
N ARG A 128 7.75 -10.06 -2.19
CA ARG A 128 7.63 -11.36 -1.53
C ARG A 128 6.19 -11.75 -1.24
N GLN A 129 5.36 -10.82 -0.78
CA GLN A 129 3.93 -11.04 -0.55
C GLN A 129 3.19 -11.42 -1.85
N SER A 130 3.66 -10.90 -2.99
CA SER A 130 3.14 -11.23 -4.32
C SER A 130 3.73 -12.53 -4.89
N GLY A 131 4.48 -13.31 -4.12
CA GLY A 131 5.11 -14.57 -4.54
C GLY A 131 6.33 -14.37 -5.45
N GLY A 132 6.85 -13.15 -5.53
CA GLY A 132 7.98 -12.76 -6.36
C GLY A 132 9.31 -12.69 -5.64
N THR A 133 10.34 -12.23 -6.35
CA THR A 133 11.65 -11.90 -5.79
C THR A 133 12.25 -10.67 -6.46
N VAL A 134 13.28 -10.09 -5.82
CA VAL A 134 14.00 -8.90 -6.30
C VAL A 134 15.46 -9.27 -6.56
N GLY A 135 15.88 -9.10 -7.81
CA GLY A 135 17.30 -9.14 -8.18
C GLY A 135 17.90 -7.75 -8.12
N ILE A 136 19.22 -7.70 -7.81
CA ILE A 136 19.97 -6.45 -7.78
C ILE A 136 21.32 -6.66 -8.45
N GLU A 137 21.67 -5.77 -9.37
CA GLU A 137 22.99 -5.66 -9.98
C GLU A 137 23.47 -4.23 -9.75
N SER A 138 24.60 -4.06 -9.06
CA SER A 138 25.13 -2.74 -8.75
C SER A 138 26.65 -2.78 -8.63
N GLU A 139 27.31 -1.77 -9.19
CA GLU A 139 28.75 -1.53 -9.04
C GLU A 139 29.00 -0.04 -8.76
N PRO A 140 29.91 0.32 -7.85
CA PRO A 140 30.27 1.71 -7.58
C PRO A 140 30.64 2.45 -8.87
N GLY A 141 30.00 3.59 -9.11
CA GLY A 141 30.22 4.45 -10.29
C GLY A 141 29.63 3.94 -11.61
N ARG A 142 28.93 2.81 -11.62
CA ARG A 142 28.26 2.27 -12.81
C ARG A 142 26.73 2.26 -12.72
N GLY A 143 26.21 2.60 -11.53
CA GLY A 143 24.79 2.63 -11.29
C GLY A 143 24.21 1.33 -10.74
N THR A 144 22.88 1.25 -10.75
CA THR A 144 22.14 0.12 -10.18
C THR A 144 21.03 -0.34 -11.14
N THR A 145 20.81 -1.64 -11.18
CA THR A 145 19.63 -2.25 -11.77
C THR A 145 18.90 -3.08 -10.73
N PHE A 146 17.68 -2.70 -10.42
CA PHE A 146 16.74 -3.54 -9.67
C PHE A 146 15.85 -4.28 -10.66
N THR A 147 15.74 -5.59 -10.53
CA THR A 147 14.82 -6.40 -11.34
C THR A 147 13.85 -7.15 -10.43
N ILE A 148 12.57 -6.85 -10.58
CA ILE A 148 11.49 -7.52 -9.87
C ILE A 148 10.98 -8.64 -10.74
N TYR A 149 10.79 -9.82 -10.16
CA TYR A 149 10.26 -11.01 -10.80
C TYR A 149 8.94 -11.38 -10.13
N LEU A 150 7.85 -11.36 -10.88
CA LEU A 150 6.52 -11.73 -10.40
C LEU A 150 6.01 -12.93 -11.21
N PRO A 151 5.54 -14.01 -10.55
CA PRO A 151 5.05 -15.18 -11.24
C PRO A 151 3.83 -14.85 -12.07
N CYS A 152 3.79 -15.33 -13.33
CA CYS A 152 2.59 -15.26 -14.14
C CYS A 152 1.53 -16.23 -13.59
N ILE A 153 0.27 -15.79 -13.65
CA ILE A 153 -0.87 -16.70 -13.49
C ILE A 153 -1.03 -17.42 -14.83
N GLU A 154 -0.88 -18.75 -14.86
CA GLU A 154 -1.32 -19.53 -16.00
C GLU A 154 -2.84 -19.35 -16.13
N GLU A 155 -3.32 -18.99 -17.31
CA GLU A 155 -4.74 -19.13 -17.62
C GLU A 155 -5.02 -20.64 -17.62
N ASP A 156 -5.52 -21.16 -16.49
CA ASP A 156 -6.36 -22.33 -16.59
C ASP A 156 -7.44 -21.99 -17.63
N SER A 157 -7.52 -22.79 -18.68
CA SER A 157 -8.54 -22.71 -19.75
C SER A 157 -9.91 -23.07 -19.19
N GLU A 158 -10.23 -22.54 -18.05
CA GLU A 158 -11.62 -22.44 -17.60
C GLU A 158 -12.20 -21.23 -18.31
N SER A 159 -12.97 -21.51 -19.37
CA SER A 159 -14.03 -20.63 -19.89
C SER A 159 -14.59 -19.81 -18.74
N PRO A 160 -14.90 -18.53 -18.95
CA PRO A 160 -15.49 -17.72 -17.90
C PRO A 160 -16.67 -18.50 -17.33
N ARG A 161 -16.44 -19.21 -16.24
CA ARG A 161 -17.56 -19.65 -15.41
C ARG A 161 -18.30 -18.37 -15.15
N PRO A 162 -19.59 -18.31 -15.54
CA PRO A 162 -20.38 -17.18 -15.14
C PRO A 162 -20.13 -17.12 -13.63
N VAL A 163 -19.53 -16.03 -13.19
CA VAL A 163 -19.47 -15.68 -11.78
C VAL A 163 -20.88 -15.94 -11.32
N ALA A 164 -21.05 -17.04 -10.56
CA ALA A 164 -22.32 -17.34 -9.96
C ALA A 164 -22.71 -16.03 -9.32
N GLN A 165 -23.77 -15.46 -9.85
CA GLN A 165 -24.38 -14.24 -9.40
C GLN A 165 -24.50 -14.38 -7.89
N SER A 166 -23.44 -13.99 -7.19
CA SER A 166 -23.54 -13.68 -5.79
C SER A 166 -24.58 -12.59 -5.78
N ARG A 167 -25.73 -13.00 -5.31
CA ARG A 167 -26.94 -12.25 -5.09
C ARG A 167 -26.70 -10.76 -5.16
N SER A 168 -27.44 -10.09 -6.04
CA SER A 168 -27.65 -8.65 -6.04
C SER A 168 -27.94 -8.19 -4.61
N ILE A 169 -26.88 -7.93 -3.87
CA ILE A 169 -26.91 -7.05 -2.72
C ILE A 169 -27.11 -5.70 -3.38
N ILE A 170 -28.29 -5.16 -3.22
CA ILE A 170 -28.60 -3.76 -3.47
C ILE A 170 -27.41 -3.00 -2.89
N GLU A 171 -26.65 -2.32 -3.76
CA GLU A 171 -25.53 -1.45 -3.38
C GLU A 171 -26.08 -0.36 -2.46
N GLN A 172 -26.18 -0.65 -1.17
CA GLN A 172 -26.35 0.39 -0.18
C GLN A 172 -24.95 0.99 -0.01
N SER A 173 -24.73 2.11 -0.68
CA SER A 173 -23.54 2.95 -0.48
C SER A 173 -23.50 3.36 0.99
N GLU A 174 -22.70 2.64 1.79
CA GLU A 174 -22.54 2.93 3.21
C GLU A 174 -21.77 4.23 3.39
N THR A 175 -22.21 5.02 4.39
CA THR A 175 -21.54 6.29 4.70
C THR A 175 -20.46 6.05 5.76
N ILE A 176 -19.22 6.32 5.38
CA ILE A 176 -18.03 6.15 6.21
C ILE A 176 -17.50 7.52 6.62
N LEU A 177 -17.37 7.76 7.93
CA LEU A 177 -16.69 8.91 8.48
C LEU A 177 -15.21 8.55 8.66
N LEU A 178 -14.32 9.23 7.94
CA LEU A 178 -12.88 9.01 7.97
C LEU A 178 -12.20 10.18 8.68
N VAL A 179 -11.52 9.90 9.80
CA VAL A 179 -10.85 10.91 10.63
C VAL A 179 -9.37 10.58 10.76
N GLU A 180 -8.52 11.41 10.16
CA GLU A 180 -7.07 11.20 10.08
C GLU A 180 -6.41 12.57 9.95
N ASP A 181 -5.47 12.91 10.82
CA ASP A 181 -4.78 14.21 10.80
C ASP A 181 -3.74 14.31 9.67
N ASN A 182 -3.12 13.19 9.30
CA ASN A 182 -2.17 13.13 8.20
C ASN A 182 -2.86 13.17 6.83
N ASP A 183 -2.62 14.24 6.06
CA ASP A 183 -3.27 14.48 4.75
C ASP A 183 -3.01 13.35 3.74
N MET A 184 -1.80 12.76 3.72
CA MET A 184 -1.47 11.68 2.79
C MET A 184 -2.19 10.38 3.15
N VAL A 185 -2.20 10.01 4.43
CA VAL A 185 -2.88 8.79 4.92
C VAL A 185 -4.39 8.93 4.70
N ARG A 186 -4.97 10.10 5.03
CA ARG A 186 -6.38 10.40 4.80
C ARG A 186 -6.75 10.30 3.32
N GLY A 187 -5.95 10.92 2.42
CA GLY A 187 -6.18 10.88 0.98
C GLY A 187 -6.10 9.46 0.41
N LEU A 188 -5.13 8.66 0.85
CA LEU A 188 -5.01 7.26 0.45
C LEU A 188 -6.23 6.44 0.90
N ALA A 189 -6.58 6.51 2.18
CA ALA A 189 -7.74 5.79 2.72
C ALA A 189 -9.03 6.21 2.01
N GLN A 190 -9.24 7.51 1.78
CA GLN A 190 -10.39 8.02 1.04
C GLN A 190 -10.47 7.43 -0.38
N THR A 191 -9.34 7.41 -1.10
CA THR A 191 -9.28 6.88 -2.48
C THR A 191 -9.68 5.40 -2.51
N VAL A 192 -9.15 4.60 -1.58
CA VAL A 192 -9.45 3.17 -1.45
C VAL A 192 -10.95 2.96 -1.18
N LEU A 193 -11.52 3.68 -0.23
CA LEU A 193 -12.92 3.52 0.18
C LEU A 193 -13.91 3.98 -0.90
N VAL A 194 -13.63 5.08 -1.59
CA VAL A 194 -14.42 5.55 -2.74
C VAL A 194 -14.35 4.54 -3.89
N GLY A 195 -13.18 3.92 -4.13
CA GLY A 195 -13.02 2.83 -5.10
C GLY A 195 -13.88 1.59 -4.80
N GLN A 196 -14.29 1.40 -3.54
CA GLN A 196 -15.23 0.36 -3.11
C GLN A 196 -16.70 0.84 -3.08
N HIS A 197 -17.01 1.95 -3.75
CA HIS A 197 -18.36 2.55 -3.86
C HIS A 197 -18.96 3.05 -2.54
N HIS A 198 -18.15 3.29 -1.49
CA HIS A 198 -18.64 3.90 -0.26
C HIS A 198 -18.70 5.43 -0.36
N SER A 199 -19.67 6.03 0.35
CA SER A 199 -19.75 7.48 0.56
C SER A 199 -18.83 7.87 1.70
N VAL A 200 -17.70 8.56 1.42
CA VAL A 200 -16.68 8.90 2.43
C VAL A 200 -16.79 10.35 2.84
N LEU A 201 -16.77 10.60 4.15
CA LEU A 201 -16.76 11.92 4.79
C LEU A 201 -15.40 12.12 5.48
N PRO A 202 -14.40 12.70 4.78
CA PRO A 202 -13.09 12.90 5.37
C PRO A 202 -13.07 14.14 6.28
N THR A 203 -12.43 14.02 7.44
CA THR A 203 -12.16 15.14 8.38
C THR A 203 -10.74 14.99 8.94
N ARG A 204 -10.20 16.10 9.45
CA ARG A 204 -8.84 16.13 10.00
C ARG A 204 -8.80 15.92 11.52
N THR A 205 -9.87 16.29 12.19
CA THR A 205 -9.93 16.25 13.66
C THR A 205 -11.23 15.65 14.16
N GLY A 206 -11.23 15.18 15.40
CA GLY A 206 -12.44 14.63 16.04
C GLY A 206 -13.53 15.69 16.21
N GLU A 207 -13.16 16.94 16.46
CA GLU A 207 -14.09 18.07 16.60
C GLU A 207 -14.82 18.36 15.29
N GLU A 208 -14.08 18.39 14.15
CA GLU A 208 -14.67 18.54 12.82
C GLU A 208 -15.65 17.41 12.52
N ALA A 209 -15.27 16.19 12.85
CA ALA A 209 -16.08 14.99 12.67
C ALA A 209 -17.40 15.07 13.43
N LEU A 210 -17.37 15.43 14.71
CA LEU A 210 -18.58 15.61 15.54
C LEU A 210 -19.48 16.74 15.02
N GLN A 211 -18.88 17.85 14.61
CA GLN A 211 -19.63 18.96 14.03
C GLN A 211 -20.33 18.54 12.73
N LEU A 212 -19.63 17.83 11.85
CA LEU A 212 -20.18 17.32 10.61
C LEU A 212 -21.37 16.39 10.84
N VAL A 213 -21.24 15.44 11.78
CA VAL A 213 -22.31 14.47 12.10
C VAL A 213 -23.54 15.19 12.66
N ARG A 214 -23.36 16.16 13.57
CA ARG A 214 -24.46 16.96 14.14
C ARG A 214 -25.19 17.81 13.10
N GLN A 215 -24.47 18.35 12.11
CA GLN A 215 -25.06 19.19 11.06
C GLN A 215 -25.77 18.37 9.99
N ARG A 216 -25.23 17.20 9.63
CA ARG A 216 -25.75 16.39 8.52
C ARG A 216 -27.05 15.65 8.87
N GLY A 217 -27.24 15.24 10.12
CA GLY A 217 -28.44 14.54 10.59
C GLY A 217 -28.67 13.15 9.94
N GLY A 218 -27.67 12.59 9.23
CA GLY A 218 -27.75 11.29 8.55
C GLY A 218 -27.07 10.17 9.34
N LYS A 219 -27.42 8.93 9.01
CA LYS A 219 -26.77 7.75 9.58
C LYS A 219 -25.34 7.61 9.05
N ILE A 220 -24.39 7.42 9.96
CA ILE A 220 -23.01 7.01 9.68
C ILE A 220 -22.93 5.51 9.98
N SER A 221 -22.54 4.71 9.00
CA SER A 221 -22.47 3.26 9.13
C SER A 221 -21.17 2.81 9.80
N LEU A 222 -20.09 3.56 9.54
CA LEU A 222 -18.75 3.24 10.01
C LEU A 222 -17.95 4.50 10.32
N LEU A 223 -17.27 4.51 11.48
CA LEU A 223 -16.20 5.45 11.81
C LEU A 223 -14.85 4.74 11.58
N ILE A 224 -13.93 5.39 10.85
CA ILE A 224 -12.51 5.01 10.79
C ILE A 224 -11.73 6.18 11.37
N THR A 225 -10.97 5.97 12.44
CA THR A 225 -10.23 7.05 13.10
C THR A 225 -8.89 6.59 13.64
N ASP A 226 -7.89 7.49 13.57
CA ASP A 226 -6.64 7.30 14.32
C ASP A 226 -6.93 7.43 15.82
N MET A 227 -6.32 6.59 16.64
CA MET A 227 -6.42 6.66 18.10
C MET A 227 -5.75 7.89 18.66
N VAL A 228 -4.61 8.30 18.06
CA VAL A 228 -3.77 9.38 18.54
C VAL A 228 -3.79 10.54 17.54
N MET A 229 -4.56 11.56 17.85
CA MET A 229 -4.67 12.79 17.06
C MET A 229 -4.55 14.02 17.95
N PRO A 230 -4.11 15.18 17.41
CA PRO A 230 -4.16 16.44 18.13
C PRO A 230 -5.58 16.80 18.53
N GLY A 231 -5.78 17.28 19.77
CA GLY A 231 -7.11 17.61 20.31
C GLY A 231 -7.88 16.37 20.74
N MET A 232 -9.02 16.10 20.10
CA MET A 232 -9.86 14.94 20.40
C MET A 232 -9.29 13.68 19.74
N GLY A 233 -8.79 12.74 20.54
CA GLY A 233 -8.33 11.43 20.08
C GLY A 233 -9.48 10.52 19.63
N GLY A 234 -9.14 9.48 18.83
CA GLY A 234 -10.13 8.58 18.22
C GLY A 234 -10.99 7.81 19.22
N ILE A 235 -10.46 7.42 20.37
CA ILE A 235 -11.24 6.73 21.43
C ILE A 235 -12.32 7.66 22.00
N GLN A 236 -11.96 8.91 22.28
CA GLN A 236 -12.92 9.90 22.79
C GLN A 236 -13.99 10.20 21.73
N LEU A 237 -13.59 10.39 20.47
CA LEU A 237 -14.51 10.57 19.34
C LEU A 237 -15.49 9.40 19.21
N ALA A 238 -14.98 8.16 19.29
CA ALA A 238 -15.79 6.95 19.23
C ALA A 238 -16.87 6.91 20.33
N ALA A 239 -16.50 7.26 21.57
CA ALA A 239 -17.43 7.34 22.69
C ALA A 239 -18.52 8.40 22.47
N GLU A 240 -18.15 9.59 22.01
CA GLU A 240 -19.12 10.67 21.69
C GLU A 240 -20.07 10.28 20.55
N LEU A 241 -19.54 9.67 19.48
CA LEU A 241 -20.37 9.23 18.36
C LEU A 241 -21.33 8.12 18.74
N ARG A 242 -20.95 7.21 19.63
CA ARG A 242 -21.87 6.18 20.15
C ARG A 242 -23.02 6.74 20.95
N THR A 243 -22.86 7.86 21.66
CA THR A 243 -23.98 8.50 22.31
C THR A 243 -24.99 9.08 21.32
N LEU A 244 -24.52 9.50 20.14
CA LEU A 244 -25.36 10.02 19.06
C LEU A 244 -25.94 8.91 18.15
N GLN A 245 -25.16 7.88 17.89
CA GLN A 245 -25.49 6.75 17.02
C GLN A 245 -25.01 5.42 17.63
N PRO A 246 -25.80 4.79 18.53
CA PRO A 246 -25.38 3.58 19.27
C PRO A 246 -24.99 2.38 18.39
N GLU A 247 -25.51 2.33 17.18
CA GLU A 247 -25.28 1.24 16.22
C GLU A 247 -24.05 1.43 15.32
N ILE A 248 -23.27 2.51 15.51
CA ILE A 248 -22.12 2.80 14.67
C ILE A 248 -21.02 1.75 14.83
N ASN A 249 -20.51 1.20 13.72
CA ASN A 249 -19.32 0.38 13.73
C ASN A 249 -18.07 1.27 13.76
N ILE A 250 -16.98 0.78 14.34
CA ILE A 250 -15.76 1.58 14.55
C ILE A 250 -14.54 0.78 14.12
N ILE A 251 -13.66 1.42 13.34
CA ILE A 251 -12.30 0.96 13.11
C ILE A 251 -11.36 1.98 13.76
N LEU A 252 -10.58 1.53 14.74
CA LEU A 252 -9.50 2.32 15.35
C LEU A 252 -8.19 1.97 14.68
N THR A 253 -7.47 2.98 14.18
CA THR A 253 -6.11 2.80 13.62
C THR A 253 -5.08 3.37 14.59
N SER A 254 -3.92 2.72 14.73
CA SER A 254 -2.84 3.21 15.58
C SER A 254 -1.48 2.71 15.12
N GLY A 255 -0.42 3.51 15.38
CA GLY A 255 0.97 3.11 15.24
C GLY A 255 1.44 2.27 16.42
N TYR A 256 2.57 1.59 16.25
CA TYR A 256 3.20 0.74 17.26
C TYR A 256 3.51 1.52 18.56
N SER A 257 2.76 1.27 19.66
CA SER A 257 3.21 1.56 21.01
C SER A 257 2.68 0.52 22.00
N ASP A 258 3.56 0.03 22.88
CA ASP A 258 3.35 -1.07 23.87
C ASP A 258 2.25 -0.81 24.93
N ARG A 259 1.52 0.31 24.87
CA ARG A 259 0.47 0.66 25.81
C ARG A 259 -0.95 0.24 25.38
N GLU A 260 -1.09 -0.32 24.19
CA GLU A 260 -2.40 -0.59 23.55
C GLU A 260 -3.03 -1.90 24.01
N GLY A 261 -2.25 -2.89 24.46
CA GLY A 261 -2.76 -4.21 24.89
C GLY A 261 -3.82 -4.17 25.98
N SER A 262 -3.71 -3.25 26.94
CA SER A 262 -4.68 -3.11 28.03
C SER A 262 -5.95 -2.33 27.68
N MET A 263 -5.91 -1.53 26.60
CA MET A 263 -7.07 -0.79 26.10
C MET A 263 -7.93 -1.61 25.13
N LEU A 264 -7.31 -2.55 24.41
CA LEU A 264 -8.00 -3.44 23.47
C LEU A 264 -8.99 -4.37 24.18
N GLU A 265 -8.73 -4.76 25.42
CA GLU A 265 -9.62 -5.60 26.23
C GLU A 265 -10.94 -4.91 26.63
N GLN A 266 -11.04 -3.60 26.45
CA GLN A 266 -12.23 -2.79 26.76
C GLN A 266 -13.06 -2.42 25.51
N LEU A 267 -12.64 -2.86 24.32
CA LEU A 267 -13.38 -2.59 23.10
C LEU A 267 -14.57 -3.54 22.98
N ASP A 268 -15.71 -3.00 22.56
CA ASP A 268 -16.91 -3.81 22.34
C ASP A 268 -16.85 -4.58 21.00
N ALA A 269 -17.82 -5.48 20.80
CA ALA A 269 -17.92 -6.34 19.62
C ALA A 269 -18.06 -5.57 18.28
N ARG A 270 -18.36 -4.26 18.30
CA ARG A 270 -18.50 -3.41 17.11
C ARG A 270 -17.27 -2.55 16.83
N THR A 271 -16.15 -2.83 17.50
CA THR A 271 -14.89 -2.12 17.29
C THR A 271 -13.83 -3.06 16.78
N ILE A 272 -13.25 -2.72 15.63
CA ILE A 272 -12.12 -3.42 15.01
C ILE A 272 -10.87 -2.56 15.18
N PHE A 273 -9.76 -3.20 15.51
CA PHE A 273 -8.45 -2.56 15.53
C PHE A 273 -7.69 -2.85 14.23
N LEU A 274 -7.16 -1.80 13.59
CA LEU A 274 -6.35 -1.90 12.38
C LEU A 274 -4.98 -1.26 12.64
N PRO A 275 -3.91 -2.06 12.82
CA PRO A 275 -2.57 -1.52 13.10
C PRO A 275 -2.01 -0.76 11.90
N LYS A 276 -1.32 0.35 12.14
CA LYS A 276 -0.51 1.08 11.16
C LYS A 276 0.92 0.53 11.14
N PRO A 277 1.55 0.40 9.94
CA PRO A 277 1.01 0.73 8.62
C PRO A 277 0.03 -0.34 8.11
N TYR A 278 -1.09 0.09 7.58
CA TYR A 278 -2.06 -0.81 6.94
C TYR A 278 -2.01 -0.68 5.41
N THR A 279 -2.35 -1.76 4.72
CA THR A 279 -2.45 -1.82 3.26
C THR A 279 -3.88 -1.53 2.81
N PRO A 280 -4.12 -1.13 1.53
CA PRO A 280 -5.45 -1.04 0.96
C PRO A 280 -6.30 -2.28 1.21
N ASP A 281 -5.74 -3.48 1.00
CA ASP A 281 -6.43 -4.75 1.23
C ASP A 281 -6.82 -4.98 2.69
N SER A 282 -5.94 -4.64 3.64
CA SER A 282 -6.24 -4.77 5.07
C SER A 282 -7.32 -3.79 5.50
N LEU A 283 -7.33 -2.57 4.94
CA LEU A 283 -8.39 -1.59 5.15
C LEU A 283 -9.72 -2.10 4.61
N ILE A 284 -9.75 -2.60 3.36
CA ILE A 284 -10.96 -3.16 2.73
C ILE A 284 -11.49 -4.35 3.54
N LYS A 285 -10.62 -5.27 3.97
CA LYS A 285 -11.03 -6.42 4.82
C LYS A 285 -11.63 -5.97 6.15
N ALA A 286 -11.01 -4.98 6.80
CA ALA A 286 -11.53 -4.44 8.06
C ALA A 286 -12.89 -3.75 7.87
N VAL A 287 -13.06 -2.99 6.78
CA VAL A 287 -14.33 -2.32 6.45
C VAL A 287 -15.43 -3.34 6.16
N ASN A 288 -15.14 -4.35 5.34
CA ASN A 288 -16.10 -5.43 5.05
C ASN A 288 -16.50 -6.19 6.32
N ALA A 289 -15.54 -6.51 7.19
CA ALA A 289 -15.80 -7.15 8.47
C ALA A 289 -16.65 -6.26 9.40
N ALA A 290 -16.39 -4.94 9.43
CA ALA A 290 -17.16 -4.00 10.24
C ALA A 290 -18.59 -3.80 9.75
N LEU A 291 -18.82 -3.91 8.43
CA LEU A 291 -20.12 -3.68 7.80
C LEU A 291 -20.95 -4.97 7.58
N ASP A 292 -20.37 -6.14 7.87
CA ASP A 292 -21.06 -7.43 7.72
C ASP A 292 -22.13 -7.61 8.81
N PRO A 293 -23.42 -7.69 8.45
CA PRO A 293 -24.50 -7.83 9.43
C PRO A 293 -24.50 -9.19 10.15
N THR A 294 -23.75 -10.19 9.69
CA THR A 294 -23.73 -11.51 10.30
C THR A 294 -22.93 -11.56 11.58
N LEU A 295 -22.00 -10.62 11.81
CA LEU A 295 -21.21 -10.52 13.03
C LEU A 295 -21.94 -9.75 14.16
N SER A 296 -23.05 -9.06 13.85
CA SER A 296 -23.85 -8.30 14.83
C SER A 296 -24.81 -9.17 15.67
N ASN A 297 -24.92 -10.48 15.38
CA ASN A 297 -25.91 -11.39 16.01
C ASN A 297 -25.32 -12.50 16.87
N GLN A 298 -24.06 -12.39 17.33
CA GLN A 298 -23.50 -13.30 18.33
C GLN A 298 -23.30 -12.54 19.64
N THR A 299 -24.43 -12.31 20.33
CA THR A 299 -24.48 -11.98 21.76
C THR A 299 -25.44 -12.94 22.43
#